data_42b8a68804124673a560bf3c29e2443d
#
_entry.id   42b8a68804124673a560bf3c29e2443d
#
_cell.length_a   1.000
_cell.length_b   1.000
_cell.length_c   1.000
_cell.angle_alpha   90.00
_cell.angle_beta   90.00
_cell.angle_gamma   90.00
#
_symmetry.space_group_name_H-M   'P 1'
#
loop_
_entity.id
_entity.type
_entity.pdbx_description
1 polymer ?
#
loop_
_entity_poly.entity_id
_entity_poly.type
_entity_poly.pdbx_seq_one_letter_code
_entity_poly.pdbx_strand_id
1 'polypeptide(L)'
;MSRMRKEQQVGMSRRFSKIARRASALAVSAVVLTSCGNWKGIANVPLPGGPGTGGDAMTIYVQIPDTLALNVNSRVRVADVFVGTVRAIELKNWVATLTLGIQPGIDLPSNALARIGQTSLLGSQHVELEAPPDPSPQQLRDGDMIPLKNASAFPTTERVLASIATLLIGGGIPNLEVIQTEVNSLLTGRAEQIRDFLGRLDVFTDELNQQRQDLTRAIDSTNR
;
A
#
# COMPACT_ATOMS: atom_id res chain seq x y z
N MET A 1 -2.12 -1.96 86.04
CA MET A 1 -1.09 -2.33 85.00
C MET A 1 -1.67 -2.98 83.75
N SER A 2 -2.89 -3.44 83.73
CA SER A 2 -3.49 -4.16 82.56
C SER A 2 -3.99 -3.30 81.39
N ARG A 3 -4.36 -2.02 81.63
CA ARG A 3 -4.94 -1.14 80.58
C ARG A 3 -3.89 -0.58 79.62
N MET A 4 -2.70 -0.26 80.06
CA MET A 4 -1.64 0.29 79.16
C MET A 4 -1.09 -0.71 78.14
N ARG A 5 -1.13 -2.03 78.44
CA ARG A 5 -0.68 -3.07 77.48
C ARG A 5 -1.68 -3.24 76.27
N LYS A 6 -2.97 -3.01 76.50
CA LYS A 6 -3.97 -3.11 75.41
C LYS A 6 -3.90 -1.95 74.44
N GLU A 7 -3.60 -0.73 74.88
CA GLU A 7 -3.50 0.43 74.01
C GLU A 7 -2.23 0.38 73.14
N GLN A 8 -1.12 -0.14 73.63
CA GLN A 8 0.07 -0.34 72.81
C GLN A 8 -0.12 -1.41 71.69
N GLN A 9 -0.83 -2.49 71.96
CA GLN A 9 -1.13 -3.53 70.96
C GLN A 9 -2.07 -3.02 69.84
N VAL A 10 -3.09 -2.20 70.19
CA VAL A 10 -4.02 -1.64 69.19
C VAL A 10 -3.34 -0.59 68.32
N GLY A 11 -2.41 0.20 68.83
CA GLY A 11 -1.63 1.18 68.05
C GLY A 11 -0.65 0.54 67.09
N MET A 12 -0.05 -0.58 67.49
CA MET A 12 0.88 -1.32 66.66
C MET A 12 0.18 -2.05 65.50
N SER A 13 -0.97 -2.66 65.75
CA SER A 13 -1.75 -3.33 64.69
C SER A 13 -2.27 -2.37 63.63
N ARG A 14 -2.66 -1.15 64.02
CA ARG A 14 -3.11 -0.10 63.07
C ARG A 14 -1.98 0.46 62.20
N ARG A 15 -0.76 0.51 62.73
CA ARG A 15 0.44 0.91 61.95
C ARG A 15 0.85 -0.18 60.95
N PHE A 16 0.86 -1.44 61.35
CA PHE A 16 1.13 -2.57 60.46
C PHE A 16 0.11 -2.69 59.32
N SER A 17 -1.17 -2.48 59.62
CA SER A 17 -2.21 -2.51 58.57
C SER A 17 -2.08 -1.37 57.55
N LYS A 18 -1.65 -0.17 57.96
CA LYS A 18 -1.39 0.95 57.04
C LYS A 18 -0.14 0.73 56.19
N ILE A 19 0.91 0.13 56.74
CA ILE A 19 2.14 -0.21 56.02
C ILE A 19 1.84 -1.33 55.00
N ALA A 20 1.11 -2.37 55.40
CA ALA A 20 0.72 -3.46 54.52
C ALA A 20 -0.17 -2.96 53.32
N ARG A 21 -1.13 -2.05 53.59
CA ARG A 21 -1.95 -1.43 52.52
C ARG A 21 -1.12 -0.55 51.57
N ARG A 22 -0.11 0.17 52.08
CA ARG A 22 0.79 0.98 51.22
C ARG A 22 1.74 0.09 50.43
N ALA A 23 2.24 -0.98 50.99
CA ALA A 23 3.07 -1.95 50.29
C ALA A 23 2.30 -2.69 49.18
N SER A 24 1.04 -3.09 49.46
CA SER A 24 0.19 -3.71 48.44
C SER A 24 -0.19 -2.73 47.34
N ALA A 25 -0.47 -1.46 47.63
CA ALA A 25 -0.74 -0.44 46.61
C ALA A 25 0.47 -0.18 45.71
N LEU A 26 1.69 -0.13 46.29
CA LEU A 26 2.94 0.01 45.57
C LEU A 26 3.21 -1.21 44.67
N ALA A 27 2.98 -2.43 45.18
CA ALA A 27 3.13 -3.65 44.42
C ALA A 27 2.15 -3.71 43.22
N VAL A 28 0.90 -3.34 43.42
CA VAL A 28 -0.10 -3.27 42.34
C VAL A 28 0.28 -2.20 41.30
N SER A 29 0.76 -1.02 41.75
CA SER A 29 1.24 0.02 40.84
C SER A 29 2.46 -0.42 40.03
N ALA A 30 3.39 -1.16 40.64
CA ALA A 30 4.57 -1.70 39.94
C ALA A 30 4.15 -2.72 38.87
N VAL A 31 3.20 -3.61 39.17
CA VAL A 31 2.67 -4.60 38.19
C VAL A 31 1.96 -3.92 37.01
N VAL A 32 1.18 -2.86 37.27
CA VAL A 32 0.49 -2.11 36.21
C VAL A 32 1.48 -1.36 35.31
N LEU A 33 2.54 -0.79 35.89
CA LEU A 33 3.58 -0.05 35.14
C LEU A 33 4.43 -0.97 34.26
N THR A 34 4.71 -2.21 34.69
CA THR A 34 5.47 -3.18 33.87
C THR A 34 4.64 -3.83 32.77
N SER A 35 3.33 -3.83 32.90
CA SER A 35 2.40 -4.39 31.89
C SER A 35 2.37 -3.59 30.58
N CYS A 36 2.72 -2.31 30.57
CA CYS A 36 2.68 -1.47 29.36
C CYS A 36 3.86 -1.67 28.40
N GLY A 37 4.95 -2.34 28.81
CA GLY A 37 6.17 -2.48 28.00
C GLY A 37 6.02 -3.35 26.74
N ASN A 38 4.99 -4.20 26.68
CA ASN A 38 4.79 -5.14 25.57
C ASN A 38 3.48 -4.89 24.77
N TRP A 39 2.81 -3.78 25.02
CA TRP A 39 1.59 -3.43 24.32
C TRP A 39 1.90 -2.88 22.93
N LYS A 40 1.64 -3.68 21.90
CA LYS A 40 1.78 -3.30 20.47
C LYS A 40 0.60 -2.49 19.92
N GLY A 41 -0.25 -1.95 20.79
CA GLY A 41 -1.45 -1.19 20.41
C GLY A 41 -2.68 -2.08 20.14
N ILE A 42 -3.86 -1.47 20.18
CA ILE A 42 -5.15 -2.17 20.00
C ILE A 42 -5.30 -2.78 18.60
N ALA A 43 -4.66 -2.21 17.60
CA ALA A 43 -4.68 -2.71 16.22
C ALA A 43 -4.00 -4.08 16.06
N ASN A 44 -3.12 -4.46 17.01
CA ASN A 44 -2.41 -5.74 16.98
C ASN A 44 -3.05 -6.83 17.86
N VAL A 45 -4.20 -6.55 18.45
CA VAL A 45 -4.95 -7.57 19.20
C VAL A 45 -5.60 -8.51 18.19
N PRO A 46 -5.32 -9.84 18.25
CA PRO A 46 -5.97 -10.79 17.36
C PRO A 46 -7.48 -10.78 17.60
N LEU A 47 -8.24 -10.44 16.57
CA LEU A 47 -9.69 -10.42 16.63
C LEU A 47 -10.22 -11.83 16.39
N PRO A 48 -11.08 -12.35 17.28
CA PRO A 48 -11.73 -13.62 17.06
C PRO A 48 -12.79 -13.49 15.95
N GLY A 49 -12.82 -14.46 15.07
CA GLY A 49 -13.80 -14.52 13.99
C GLY A 49 -13.29 -13.99 12.64
N GLY A 50 -13.94 -14.43 11.59
CA GLY A 50 -13.57 -14.15 10.20
C GLY A 50 -12.72 -15.24 9.54
N PRO A 51 -12.55 -15.18 8.20
CA PRO A 51 -11.77 -16.12 7.45
C PRO A 51 -10.32 -16.22 7.95
N GLY A 52 -9.82 -17.42 8.11
CA GLY A 52 -8.43 -17.66 8.47
C GLY A 52 -8.09 -17.45 9.96
N THR A 53 -9.08 -17.27 10.86
CA THR A 53 -8.85 -17.14 12.30
C THR A 53 -9.14 -18.44 13.08
N GLY A 54 -9.84 -19.39 12.48
CA GLY A 54 -10.17 -20.70 13.07
C GLY A 54 -8.96 -21.61 13.30
N GLY A 55 -9.13 -22.64 14.12
CA GLY A 55 -8.09 -23.65 14.38
C GLY A 55 -7.79 -24.56 13.20
N ASP A 56 -8.69 -24.62 12.23
CA ASP A 56 -8.60 -25.38 10.96
C ASP A 56 -8.02 -24.52 9.81
N ALA A 57 -7.70 -23.27 10.06
CA ALA A 57 -7.16 -22.39 9.04
C ALA A 57 -5.72 -22.76 8.68
N MET A 58 -5.45 -22.81 7.39
CA MET A 58 -4.13 -23.02 6.83
C MET A 58 -3.23 -21.81 7.12
N THR A 59 -2.02 -22.06 7.61
CA THR A 59 -1.02 -21.01 7.87
C THR A 59 -0.03 -20.96 6.72
N ILE A 60 0.14 -19.78 6.13
CA ILE A 60 1.11 -19.54 5.05
C ILE A 60 2.03 -18.40 5.46
N TYR A 61 3.30 -18.52 5.15
CA TYR A 61 4.30 -17.48 5.36
C TYR A 61 4.57 -16.76 4.04
N VAL A 62 4.70 -15.44 4.11
CA VAL A 62 5.01 -14.62 2.94
C VAL A 62 6.15 -13.68 3.27
N GLN A 63 7.24 -13.76 2.51
CA GLN A 63 8.32 -12.79 2.57
C GLN A 63 8.01 -11.61 1.66
N ILE A 64 8.10 -10.38 2.18
CA ILE A 64 7.76 -9.18 1.43
C ILE A 64 8.84 -8.10 1.62
N PRO A 65 9.16 -7.32 0.58
CA PRO A 65 10.22 -6.31 0.68
C PRO A 65 9.83 -5.12 1.55
N ASP A 66 8.55 -4.74 1.54
CA ASP A 66 8.02 -3.59 2.26
C ASP A 66 6.57 -3.89 2.64
N THR A 67 6.24 -3.72 3.90
CA THR A 67 4.88 -3.92 4.41
C THR A 67 3.99 -2.69 4.22
N LEU A 68 4.58 -1.56 3.81
CA LEU A 68 3.89 -0.27 3.71
C LEU A 68 3.21 0.07 5.06
N ALA A 69 1.90 0.17 5.09
CA ALA A 69 1.09 0.35 6.31
C ALA A 69 0.19 -0.86 6.63
N LEU A 70 0.58 -2.07 6.17
CA LEU A 70 -0.14 -3.29 6.48
C LEU A 70 -0.09 -3.57 7.99
N ASN A 71 -1.21 -3.91 8.56
CA ASN A 71 -1.35 -4.22 9.99
C ASN A 71 -1.75 -5.69 10.21
N VAL A 72 -1.54 -6.15 11.42
CA VAL A 72 -2.19 -7.38 11.90
C VAL A 72 -3.71 -7.20 11.76
N ASN A 73 -4.43 -8.27 11.49
CA ASN A 73 -5.86 -8.30 11.13
C ASN A 73 -6.20 -7.71 9.74
N SER A 74 -5.21 -7.29 8.94
CA SER A 74 -5.47 -6.94 7.54
C SER A 74 -6.02 -8.15 6.78
N ARG A 75 -6.88 -7.88 5.80
CA ARG A 75 -7.54 -8.93 5.01
C ARG A 75 -6.56 -9.60 4.05
N VAL A 76 -6.73 -10.89 3.84
CA VAL A 76 -6.11 -11.64 2.75
C VAL A 76 -7.19 -11.96 1.73
N ARG A 77 -6.93 -11.70 0.45
CA ARG A 77 -7.87 -11.88 -0.64
C ARG A 77 -7.29 -12.78 -1.72
N VAL A 78 -8.18 -13.45 -2.44
CA VAL A 78 -7.92 -14.16 -3.69
C VAL A 78 -9.02 -13.72 -4.67
N ALA A 79 -8.65 -13.17 -5.82
CA ALA A 79 -9.60 -12.61 -6.79
C ALA A 79 -10.60 -11.62 -6.13
N ASP A 80 -10.09 -10.75 -5.26
CA ASP A 80 -10.84 -9.75 -4.47
C ASP A 80 -11.82 -10.35 -3.43
N VAL A 81 -11.86 -11.68 -3.27
CA VAL A 81 -12.67 -12.36 -2.25
C VAL A 81 -11.89 -12.47 -0.95
N PHE A 82 -12.51 -12.14 0.17
CA PHE A 82 -11.91 -12.23 1.51
C PHE A 82 -11.81 -13.70 1.95
N VAL A 83 -10.58 -14.23 1.97
CA VAL A 83 -10.30 -15.65 2.26
C VAL A 83 -9.45 -15.84 3.51
N GLY A 84 -8.88 -14.80 4.09
CA GLY A 84 -7.96 -14.95 5.20
C GLY A 84 -7.58 -13.66 5.87
N THR A 85 -6.74 -13.76 6.90
CA THR A 85 -6.32 -12.65 7.76
C THR A 85 -4.82 -12.70 8.03
N VAL A 86 -4.17 -11.54 8.09
CA VAL A 86 -2.78 -11.40 8.54
C VAL A 86 -2.74 -11.60 10.05
N ARG A 87 -2.08 -12.66 10.52
CA ARG A 87 -1.98 -13.02 11.94
C ARG A 87 -0.80 -12.37 12.65
N ALA A 88 0.35 -12.27 11.94
CA ALA A 88 1.57 -11.67 12.48
C ALA A 88 2.40 -11.05 11.37
N ILE A 89 3.20 -10.05 11.76
CA ILE A 89 4.20 -9.41 10.92
C ILE A 89 5.51 -9.38 11.71
N GLU A 90 6.55 -10.02 11.19
CA GLU A 90 7.85 -10.13 11.81
C GLU A 90 8.94 -9.65 10.88
N LEU A 91 9.96 -8.99 11.40
CA LEU A 91 11.15 -8.62 10.65
C LEU A 91 12.25 -9.65 10.93
N LYS A 92 12.70 -10.36 9.90
CA LYS A 92 13.81 -11.32 9.96
C LYS A 92 14.83 -10.98 8.88
N ASN A 93 16.07 -10.73 9.27
CA ASN A 93 17.15 -10.43 8.32
C ASN A 93 16.81 -9.31 7.32
N TRP A 94 16.21 -8.23 7.80
CA TRP A 94 15.76 -7.08 6.98
C TRP A 94 14.65 -7.41 5.96
N VAL A 95 14.04 -8.57 6.06
CA VAL A 95 12.88 -8.98 5.25
C VAL A 95 11.68 -9.13 6.16
N ALA A 96 10.59 -8.49 5.80
CA ALA A 96 9.33 -8.67 6.50
C ALA A 96 8.73 -10.03 6.15
N THR A 97 8.36 -10.79 7.17
CA THR A 97 7.67 -12.08 7.03
C THR A 97 6.27 -11.96 7.62
N LEU A 98 5.28 -12.13 6.76
CA LEU A 98 3.87 -12.15 7.15
C LEU A 98 3.47 -13.59 7.50
N THR A 99 2.72 -13.77 8.56
CA THR A 99 2.01 -15.02 8.87
C THR A 99 0.54 -14.81 8.50
N LEU A 100 0.08 -15.53 7.48
CA LEU A 100 -1.29 -15.46 6.98
C LEU A 100 -2.07 -16.66 7.49
N GLY A 101 -3.28 -16.44 7.97
CA GLY A 101 -4.27 -17.50 8.17
C GLY A 101 -5.26 -17.46 7.01
N ILE A 102 -5.45 -18.58 6.34
CA ILE A 102 -6.34 -18.75 5.18
C ILE A 102 -7.40 -19.78 5.52
N GLN A 103 -8.64 -19.53 5.15
CA GLN A 103 -9.71 -20.50 5.36
C GLN A 103 -9.44 -21.79 4.57
N PRO A 104 -9.85 -22.96 5.06
CA PRO A 104 -9.67 -24.23 4.35
C PRO A 104 -10.43 -24.25 3.02
N GLY A 105 -9.93 -25.03 2.05
CA GLY A 105 -10.59 -25.20 0.75
C GLY A 105 -10.26 -24.11 -0.27
N ILE A 106 -9.28 -23.25 -0.01
CA ILE A 106 -8.73 -22.32 -1.00
C ILE A 106 -7.54 -22.98 -1.70
N ASP A 107 -7.71 -23.26 -2.97
CA ASP A 107 -6.68 -23.87 -3.81
C ASP A 107 -5.77 -22.79 -4.38
N LEU A 108 -4.54 -22.73 -3.89
CA LEU A 108 -3.49 -21.84 -4.39
C LEU A 108 -2.33 -22.65 -4.92
N PRO A 109 -1.75 -22.33 -6.08
CA PRO A 109 -0.57 -23.02 -6.59
C PRO A 109 0.65 -22.73 -5.70
N SER A 110 1.57 -23.68 -5.60
CA SER A 110 2.77 -23.56 -4.76
C SER A 110 3.68 -22.39 -5.16
N ASN A 111 3.57 -21.90 -6.39
CA ASN A 111 4.27 -20.74 -6.91
C ASN A 111 3.39 -19.48 -6.91
N ALA A 112 2.36 -19.41 -6.07
CA ALA A 112 1.48 -18.26 -5.93
C ALA A 112 2.27 -16.96 -5.72
N LEU A 113 1.70 -15.87 -6.21
CA LEU A 113 2.21 -14.51 -6.02
C LEU A 113 1.48 -13.86 -4.85
N ALA A 114 2.20 -13.06 -4.08
CA ALA A 114 1.63 -12.25 -3.00
C ALA A 114 1.87 -10.76 -3.28
N ARG A 115 0.83 -9.95 -3.17
CA ARG A 115 0.92 -8.50 -3.37
C ARG A 115 0.27 -7.76 -2.22
N ILE A 116 0.87 -6.66 -1.79
CA ILE A 116 0.14 -5.71 -0.93
C ILE A 116 -0.59 -4.75 -1.83
N GLY A 117 -1.92 -4.73 -1.71
CA GLY A 117 -2.81 -3.81 -2.39
C GLY A 117 -3.49 -2.85 -1.43
N GLN A 118 -4.14 -1.85 -1.99
CA GLN A 118 -4.93 -0.86 -1.26
C GLN A 118 -6.33 -0.79 -1.88
N THR A 119 -7.36 -0.83 -1.05
CA THR A 119 -8.75 -0.89 -1.52
C THR A 119 -9.20 0.41 -2.20
N SER A 120 -8.61 1.55 -1.81
CA SER A 120 -8.84 2.87 -2.39
C SER A 120 -7.68 3.79 -2.04
N LEU A 121 -7.61 4.99 -2.60
CA LEU A 121 -6.54 5.98 -2.33
C LEU A 121 -6.30 6.25 -0.84
N LEU A 122 -7.33 6.16 -0.03
CA LEU A 122 -7.28 6.32 1.43
C LEU A 122 -7.73 5.04 2.15
N GLY A 123 -7.82 3.93 1.44
CA GLY A 123 -8.35 2.67 1.96
C GLY A 123 -7.32 1.86 2.75
N SER A 124 -7.84 0.88 3.49
CA SER A 124 -7.01 -0.09 4.19
C SER A 124 -6.23 -0.97 3.22
N GLN A 125 -5.04 -1.35 3.62
CA GLN A 125 -4.21 -2.29 2.89
C GLN A 125 -4.64 -3.73 3.14
N HIS A 126 -4.40 -4.58 2.16
CA HIS A 126 -4.69 -6.01 2.18
C HIS A 126 -3.58 -6.78 1.46
N VAL A 127 -3.51 -8.07 1.71
CA VAL A 127 -2.68 -8.99 0.95
C VAL A 127 -3.53 -9.64 -0.11
N GLU A 128 -3.15 -9.50 -1.38
CA GLU A 128 -3.75 -10.24 -2.50
C GLU A 128 -2.87 -11.42 -2.85
N LEU A 129 -3.45 -12.61 -2.95
CA LEU A 129 -2.81 -13.83 -3.41
C LEU A 129 -3.34 -14.16 -4.79
N GLU A 130 -2.44 -14.36 -5.74
CA GLU A 130 -2.77 -14.59 -7.14
C GLU A 130 -2.05 -15.84 -7.68
N ALA A 131 -2.67 -16.54 -8.61
CA ALA A 131 -1.96 -17.52 -9.41
C ALA A 131 -1.08 -16.80 -10.46
N PRO A 132 0.18 -17.23 -10.66
CA PRO A 132 0.99 -16.72 -11.76
C PRO A 132 0.43 -17.16 -13.13
N PRO A 133 0.91 -16.58 -14.24
CA PRO A 133 0.51 -17.00 -15.60
C PRO A 133 0.71 -18.49 -15.86
N ASP A 134 1.78 -19.08 -15.30
CA ASP A 134 2.08 -20.51 -15.36
C ASP A 134 1.95 -21.11 -13.95
N PRO A 135 0.75 -21.50 -13.52
CA PRO A 135 0.53 -22.01 -12.18
C PRO A 135 1.13 -23.41 -12.01
N SER A 136 1.80 -23.64 -10.89
CA SER A 136 2.30 -24.96 -10.53
C SER A 136 1.14 -25.94 -10.37
N PRO A 137 1.29 -27.20 -10.82
CA PRO A 137 0.30 -28.25 -10.54
C PRO A 137 0.26 -28.65 -9.06
N GLN A 138 1.30 -28.30 -8.29
CA GLN A 138 1.31 -28.49 -6.86
C GLN A 138 0.60 -27.36 -6.15
N GLN A 139 -0.18 -27.68 -5.12
CA GLN A 139 -0.86 -26.69 -4.29
C GLN A 139 -0.01 -26.27 -3.11
N LEU A 140 -0.24 -25.04 -2.66
CA LEU A 140 0.32 -24.51 -1.42
C LEU A 140 -0.27 -25.26 -0.23
N ARG A 141 0.58 -25.63 0.73
CA ARG A 141 0.20 -26.41 1.92
C ARG A 141 0.38 -25.60 3.19
N ASP A 142 -0.21 -26.11 4.26
CA ASP A 142 0.01 -25.54 5.59
C ASP A 142 1.50 -25.53 5.95
N GLY A 143 1.98 -24.38 6.40
CA GLY A 143 3.40 -24.15 6.72
C GLY A 143 4.27 -23.73 5.53
N ASP A 144 3.76 -23.67 4.32
CA ASP A 144 4.52 -23.26 3.14
C ASP A 144 4.86 -21.78 3.16
N MET A 145 5.91 -21.40 2.42
CA MET A 145 6.40 -20.04 2.31
C MET A 145 6.40 -19.54 0.87
N ILE A 146 5.76 -18.40 0.65
CA ILE A 146 5.89 -17.62 -0.59
C ILE A 146 7.16 -16.77 -0.46
N PRO A 147 8.19 -17.04 -1.29
CA PRO A 147 9.47 -16.36 -1.19
C PRO A 147 9.39 -14.92 -1.70
N LEU A 148 10.36 -14.10 -1.31
CA LEU A 148 10.46 -12.67 -1.66
C LEU A 148 10.37 -12.40 -3.17
N LYS A 149 10.91 -13.30 -4.02
CA LYS A 149 10.84 -13.19 -5.49
C LYS A 149 9.42 -13.25 -6.05
N ASN A 150 8.50 -13.89 -5.32
CA ASN A 150 7.09 -14.02 -5.67
C ASN A 150 6.21 -13.00 -4.94
N ALA A 151 6.83 -12.04 -4.25
CA ALA A 151 6.11 -11.03 -3.48
C ALA A 151 6.43 -9.63 -3.97
N SER A 152 5.43 -8.77 -3.98
CA SER A 152 5.56 -7.36 -4.39
C SER A 152 4.63 -6.47 -3.58
N ALA A 153 4.92 -5.18 -3.59
CA ALA A 153 4.05 -4.16 -3.04
C ALA A 153 3.76 -3.12 -4.13
N PHE A 154 2.51 -2.68 -4.24
CA PHE A 154 2.19 -1.58 -5.15
C PHE A 154 2.86 -0.29 -4.66
N PRO A 155 3.32 0.56 -5.60
CA PRO A 155 3.82 1.86 -5.22
C PRO A 155 2.72 2.67 -4.54
N THR A 156 3.03 3.31 -3.42
CA THR A 156 2.08 4.18 -2.74
C THR A 156 1.79 5.42 -3.57
N THR A 157 0.63 6.03 -3.35
CA THR A 157 0.23 7.29 -4.01
C THR A 157 1.27 8.37 -3.82
N GLU A 158 1.88 8.45 -2.62
CA GLU A 158 2.94 9.39 -2.29
C GLU A 158 4.19 9.16 -3.15
N ARG A 159 4.57 7.91 -3.37
CA ARG A 159 5.72 7.56 -4.22
C ARG A 159 5.46 7.92 -5.68
N VAL A 160 4.24 7.69 -6.18
CA VAL A 160 3.84 8.09 -7.54
C VAL A 160 3.87 9.61 -7.67
N LEU A 161 3.28 10.35 -6.72
CA LEU A 161 3.30 11.81 -6.72
C LEU A 161 4.73 12.37 -6.61
N ALA A 162 5.57 11.78 -5.76
CA ALA A 162 6.99 12.15 -5.66
C ALA A 162 7.75 11.92 -6.98
N SER A 163 7.45 10.82 -7.67
CA SER A 163 8.05 10.54 -9.00
C SER A 163 7.61 11.56 -10.04
N ILE A 164 6.34 11.93 -10.06
CA ILE A 164 5.81 12.98 -10.94
C ILE A 164 6.45 14.34 -10.59
N ALA A 165 6.53 14.68 -9.30
CA ALA A 165 7.19 15.90 -8.84
C ALA A 165 8.67 15.95 -9.26
N THR A 166 9.37 14.82 -9.16
CA THR A 166 10.77 14.71 -9.59
C THR A 166 10.91 14.89 -11.09
N LEU A 167 10.00 14.34 -11.90
CA LEU A 167 9.97 14.56 -13.35
C LEU A 167 9.74 16.04 -13.70
N LEU A 168 8.83 16.70 -12.99
CA LEU A 168 8.51 18.10 -13.23
C LEU A 168 9.64 19.04 -12.78
N ILE A 169 10.24 18.77 -11.61
CA ILE A 169 11.26 19.65 -11.01
C ILE A 169 12.67 19.30 -11.52
N GLY A 170 12.98 18.01 -11.67
CA GLY A 170 14.34 17.55 -11.95
C GLY A 170 14.66 17.24 -13.41
N GLY A 171 13.65 17.02 -14.26
CA GLY A 171 13.87 16.58 -15.64
C GLY A 171 13.20 17.41 -16.73
N GLY A 172 12.12 18.12 -16.40
CA GLY A 172 11.32 18.84 -17.40
C GLY A 172 11.77 20.27 -17.64
N ILE A 173 12.01 21.04 -16.59
CA ILE A 173 12.27 22.48 -16.72
C ILE A 173 13.62 22.79 -17.32
N PRO A 174 14.75 22.19 -16.92
CA PRO A 174 16.04 22.41 -17.58
C PRO A 174 16.04 21.98 -19.05
N ASN A 175 15.31 20.89 -19.39
CA ASN A 175 15.21 20.44 -20.78
C ASN A 175 14.31 21.33 -21.64
N LEU A 176 13.33 22.04 -21.05
CA LEU A 176 12.53 23.03 -21.77
C LEU A 176 13.39 24.22 -22.22
N GLU A 177 14.34 24.67 -21.44
CA GLU A 177 15.26 25.75 -21.80
C GLU A 177 16.17 25.31 -22.98
N VAL A 178 16.66 24.07 -22.96
CA VAL A 178 17.42 23.48 -24.07
C VAL A 178 16.54 23.36 -25.31
N ILE A 179 15.32 22.85 -25.20
CA ILE A 179 14.36 22.75 -26.31
C ILE A 179 14.01 24.13 -26.86
N GLN A 180 13.75 25.10 -25.99
CA GLN A 180 13.48 26.48 -26.42
C GLN A 180 14.66 27.09 -27.18
N THR A 181 15.89 26.86 -26.69
CA THR A 181 17.12 27.34 -27.36
C THR A 181 17.29 26.66 -28.71
N GLU A 182 17.11 25.36 -28.79
CA GLU A 182 17.21 24.56 -30.00
C GLU A 182 16.15 24.94 -31.05
N VAL A 183 14.89 25.08 -30.60
CA VAL A 183 13.79 25.55 -31.46
C VAL A 183 14.06 26.96 -31.96
N ASN A 184 14.54 27.86 -31.09
CA ASN A 184 14.91 29.21 -31.50
C ASN A 184 16.06 29.21 -32.50
N SER A 185 17.07 28.34 -32.32
CA SER A 185 18.18 28.20 -33.27
C SER A 185 17.73 27.64 -34.63
N LEU A 186 16.81 26.69 -34.63
CA LEU A 186 16.19 26.13 -35.84
C LEU A 186 15.34 27.15 -36.62
N LEU A 187 14.68 28.06 -35.89
CA LEU A 187 13.86 29.10 -36.49
C LEU A 187 14.68 30.33 -36.92
N THR A 188 15.81 30.58 -36.23
CA THR A 188 16.71 31.68 -36.55
C THR A 188 17.44 31.39 -37.85
N GLY A 189 17.30 32.25 -38.86
CA GLY A 189 17.89 32.10 -40.19
C GLY A 189 16.98 31.36 -41.21
N ARG A 190 15.85 30.77 -40.77
CA ARG A 190 14.90 30.10 -41.67
C ARG A 190 13.55 30.82 -41.76
N ALA A 191 13.45 32.01 -41.19
CA ALA A 191 12.21 32.78 -41.16
C ALA A 191 11.63 33.05 -42.57
N GLU A 192 12.47 33.27 -43.58
CA GLU A 192 12.05 33.40 -44.97
C GLU A 192 11.50 32.09 -45.54
N GLN A 193 12.16 30.95 -45.29
CA GLN A 193 11.70 29.66 -45.77
C GLN A 193 10.37 29.25 -45.15
N ILE A 194 10.19 29.55 -43.85
CA ILE A 194 8.94 29.28 -43.15
C ILE A 194 7.83 30.18 -43.69
N ARG A 195 8.08 31.46 -43.98
CA ARG A 195 7.12 32.38 -44.57
C ARG A 195 6.74 31.93 -46.00
N ASP A 196 7.69 31.50 -46.80
CA ASP A 196 7.47 30.97 -48.12
C ASP A 196 6.63 29.68 -48.08
N PHE A 197 6.93 28.78 -47.13
CA PHE A 197 6.10 27.57 -46.89
C PHE A 197 4.67 27.90 -46.50
N LEU A 198 4.49 28.82 -45.55
CA LEU A 198 3.15 29.25 -45.12
C LEU A 198 2.39 29.93 -46.28
N GLY A 199 3.06 30.73 -47.12
CA GLY A 199 2.46 31.32 -48.31
C GLY A 199 2.04 30.27 -49.35
N ARG A 200 2.83 29.21 -49.54
CA ARG A 200 2.43 28.09 -50.43
C ARG A 200 1.28 27.26 -49.84
N LEU A 201 1.22 27.13 -48.51
CA LEU A 201 0.11 26.44 -47.86
C LEU A 201 -1.20 27.23 -48.01
N ASP A 202 -1.15 28.55 -47.95
CA ASP A 202 -2.29 29.43 -48.17
C ASP A 202 -2.84 29.30 -49.60
N VAL A 203 -1.96 29.40 -50.62
CA VAL A 203 -2.30 29.16 -52.01
C VAL A 203 -2.90 27.78 -52.24
N PHE A 204 -2.29 26.74 -51.64
CA PHE A 204 -2.83 25.36 -51.76
C PHE A 204 -4.21 25.22 -51.15
N THR A 205 -4.47 25.89 -50.03
CA THR A 205 -5.76 25.88 -49.36
C THR A 205 -6.83 26.58 -50.18
N ASP A 206 -6.46 27.67 -50.84
CA ASP A 206 -7.35 28.39 -51.76
C ASP A 206 -7.67 27.57 -53.00
N GLU A 207 -6.68 26.90 -53.60
CA GLU A 207 -6.91 25.98 -54.74
C GLU A 207 -7.84 24.82 -54.36
N LEU A 208 -7.64 24.20 -53.19
CA LEU A 208 -8.54 23.16 -52.69
C LEU A 208 -9.98 23.67 -52.51
N ASN A 209 -10.14 24.88 -52.01
CA ASN A 209 -11.46 25.47 -51.82
C ASN A 209 -12.14 25.79 -53.16
N GLN A 210 -11.40 26.26 -54.15
CA GLN A 210 -11.89 26.45 -55.51
C GLN A 210 -12.32 25.12 -56.15
N GLN A 211 -11.47 24.08 -56.07
CA GLN A 211 -11.82 22.76 -56.59
C GLN A 211 -13.08 22.17 -55.94
N ARG A 212 -13.24 22.39 -54.63
CA ARG A 212 -14.46 21.98 -53.94
C ARG A 212 -15.70 22.69 -54.47
N GLN A 213 -15.60 23.98 -54.77
CA GLN A 213 -16.71 24.76 -55.37
C GLN A 213 -17.00 24.30 -56.79
N ASP A 214 -15.99 23.97 -57.60
CA ASP A 214 -16.17 23.45 -58.95
C ASP A 214 -16.82 22.07 -58.96
N LEU A 215 -16.42 21.19 -58.02
CA LEU A 215 -17.08 19.90 -57.79
C LEU A 215 -18.58 20.08 -57.42
N THR A 216 -18.84 20.99 -56.51
CA THR A 216 -20.24 21.27 -56.10
C THR A 216 -21.07 21.76 -57.28
N ARG A 217 -20.53 22.67 -58.15
CA ARG A 217 -21.17 23.15 -59.33
C ARG A 217 -21.37 22.05 -60.37
N ALA A 218 -20.43 21.17 -60.58
CA ALA A 218 -20.53 20.02 -61.45
C ALA A 218 -21.65 19.06 -61.04
N ILE A 219 -21.71 18.76 -59.73
CA ILE A 219 -22.78 17.92 -59.17
C ILE A 219 -24.17 18.57 -59.41
N ASP A 220 -24.30 19.85 -59.10
CA ASP A 220 -25.55 20.58 -59.25
C ASP A 220 -25.98 20.66 -60.75
N SER A 221 -25.01 20.74 -61.68
CA SER A 221 -25.31 20.75 -63.11
C SER A 221 -25.76 19.39 -63.68
N THR A 222 -25.32 18.31 -63.03
CA THR A 222 -25.70 16.94 -63.43
C THR A 222 -27.05 16.52 -62.84
N ASN A 223 -27.54 17.21 -61.83
CA ASN A 223 -28.80 16.91 -61.14
C ASN A 223 -30.01 17.77 -61.73
N ARG A 224 -29.78 18.52 -62.77
CA ARG A 224 -30.83 19.22 -63.56
C ARG A 224 -31.09 18.50 -64.86
#